data_5a0112218ba99eb7c24bb09fa9bedee8
#
_entry.id   5a0112218ba99eb7c24bb09fa9bedee8
#
_cell.length_a   1.000
_cell.length_b   1.000
_cell.length_c   1.000
_cell.angle_alpha   90.00
_cell.angle_beta   90.00
_cell.angle_gamma   90.00
#
_symmetry.space_group_name_H-M   'P 1'
#
loop_
_entity.id
_entity.type
_entity.pdbx_description
1 polymer ?
#
loop_
_entity_poly.entity_id
_entity_poly.type
_entity_poly.pdbx_seq_one_letter_code
_entity_poly.pdbx_strand_id
1 'polypeptide(L)'
;MGFGISKRWARLDVLDGGSRDNSSDERLMGNEGALAGRTIVITRARAQADEFVAELEKYGARVLVCPTIEIAEPESYERLDEAIDHLFGYDWIIFTSVNGVEFFLRRLQAHGLQISALDDLRICAIGEATAEALHQAPVHVDLIPDEFKAEGIFAALERFLGGRDELSAVNFLIPRAAVARDYLPKALEDAGARVDVVTAYRTVQPEGLDRGRVSAMLAGGGADCIAFTSSSTIRNLAQLFDTNELNEILHGVAIACIGDITAQTAAEYGLLTDIQPEEFTIPALACAIAEYFAAK
;
A
#
# COMPACT_ATOMS: atom_id res chain seq x y z
N MET A 1 22.45 13.11 -34.14
CA MET A 1 22.65 11.71 -34.55
C MET A 1 21.81 10.85 -33.63
N GLY A 2 20.71 10.33 -34.13
CA GLY A 2 19.77 9.52 -33.34
C GLY A 2 20.20 8.06 -33.31
N PHE A 3 20.04 7.42 -32.18
CA PHE A 3 20.06 5.97 -32.08
C PHE A 3 18.69 5.47 -31.64
N GLY A 4 18.00 4.89 -32.62
CA GLY A 4 16.79 4.12 -32.34
C GLY A 4 17.14 2.76 -31.75
N ILE A 5 16.45 2.37 -30.66
CA ILE A 5 16.51 1.02 -30.10
C ILE A 5 15.28 0.26 -30.56
N SER A 6 15.57 -0.72 -31.43
CA SER A 6 14.65 -1.66 -32.04
C SER A 6 14.12 -2.68 -31.04
N LYS A 7 12.81 -2.88 -31.06
CA LYS A 7 12.10 -3.98 -30.38
C LYS A 7 12.50 -5.33 -30.97
N ARG A 8 12.94 -6.26 -30.12
CA ARG A 8 12.93 -7.70 -30.43
C ARG A 8 12.66 -8.49 -29.13
N TRP A 9 11.42 -8.91 -28.95
CA TRP A 9 11.09 -9.97 -27.99
C TRP A 9 10.96 -11.27 -28.77
N ALA A 10 11.90 -12.20 -28.52
CA ALA A 10 11.84 -13.56 -29.03
C ALA A 10 10.96 -14.39 -28.08
N ARG A 11 10.12 -15.22 -28.70
CA ARG A 11 9.29 -16.25 -28.07
C ARG A 11 10.15 -17.21 -27.24
N LEU A 12 9.62 -17.60 -26.08
CA LEU A 12 9.99 -18.84 -25.42
C LEU A 12 8.74 -19.69 -25.24
N ASP A 13 8.88 -20.94 -25.64
CA ASP A 13 7.82 -21.92 -25.77
C ASP A 13 7.33 -22.46 -24.43
N VAL A 14 6.09 -22.86 -24.48
CA VAL A 14 5.26 -23.64 -23.57
C VAL A 14 6.02 -24.79 -22.91
N LEU A 15 5.94 -24.90 -21.58
CA LEU A 15 5.93 -26.15 -20.86
C LEU A 15 4.70 -26.23 -19.94
N ASP A 16 4.01 -27.30 -20.15
CA ASP A 16 2.72 -27.75 -19.69
C ASP A 16 2.67 -28.06 -18.18
N GLY A 17 1.49 -27.94 -17.55
CA GLY A 17 1.12 -28.72 -16.37
C GLY A 17 0.98 -28.02 -15.03
N GLY A 18 -0.01 -27.13 -14.89
CA GLY A 18 -0.54 -26.70 -13.58
C GLY A 18 -2.01 -26.35 -13.74
N SER A 19 -2.89 -27.10 -13.13
CA SER A 19 -4.35 -26.87 -13.08
C SER A 19 -4.62 -25.44 -12.60
N ARG A 20 -4.90 -24.53 -13.51
CA ARG A 20 -5.46 -23.22 -13.22
C ARG A 20 -6.92 -23.42 -12.86
N ASP A 21 -7.32 -22.86 -11.76
CA ASP A 21 -8.71 -22.81 -11.33
C ASP A 21 -9.52 -22.02 -12.38
N ASN A 22 -10.30 -22.76 -13.18
CA ASN A 22 -11.04 -22.23 -14.34
C ASN A 22 -12.23 -21.34 -13.93
N SER A 23 -12.51 -21.23 -12.62
CA SER A 23 -13.66 -20.49 -12.09
C SER A 23 -13.51 -18.97 -12.18
N SER A 24 -12.28 -18.47 -12.13
CA SER A 24 -11.99 -17.03 -12.21
C SER A 24 -12.10 -16.50 -13.63
N ASP A 25 -11.65 -17.28 -14.64
CA ASP A 25 -11.70 -16.90 -16.05
C ASP A 25 -13.13 -16.95 -16.63
N GLU A 26 -13.98 -17.88 -16.17
CA GLU A 26 -15.39 -17.94 -16.59
C GLU A 26 -16.22 -16.78 -16.03
N ARG A 27 -15.93 -16.29 -14.81
CA ARG A 27 -16.59 -15.09 -14.23
C ARG A 27 -16.17 -13.80 -14.95
N LEU A 28 -14.94 -13.69 -15.42
CA LEU A 28 -14.45 -12.54 -16.19
C LEU A 28 -15.16 -12.40 -17.53
N MET A 29 -15.39 -13.51 -18.25
CA MET A 29 -16.05 -13.50 -19.56
C MET A 29 -17.57 -13.15 -19.52
N GLY A 30 -18.22 -13.33 -18.35
CA GLY A 30 -19.66 -13.06 -18.19
C GLY A 30 -20.00 -11.59 -17.92
N ASN A 31 -19.03 -10.76 -17.51
CA ASN A 31 -19.28 -9.41 -17.02
C ASN A 31 -18.57 -8.31 -17.84
N GLU A 32 -18.05 -8.62 -19.03
CA GLU A 32 -17.51 -7.60 -19.93
C GLU A 32 -18.55 -6.52 -20.22
N GLY A 33 -18.22 -5.27 -19.85
CA GLY A 33 -19.12 -4.14 -20.02
C GLY A 33 -20.18 -3.94 -18.91
N ALA A 34 -20.16 -4.74 -17.83
CA ALA A 34 -21.09 -4.60 -16.71
C ALA A 34 -21.04 -3.21 -16.05
N LEU A 35 -19.92 -2.53 -16.16
CA LEU A 35 -19.71 -1.17 -15.66
C LEU A 35 -19.77 -0.11 -16.76
N ALA A 36 -20.26 -0.43 -17.96
CA ALA A 36 -20.39 0.53 -19.04
C ALA A 36 -21.30 1.70 -18.64
N GLY A 37 -20.78 2.92 -18.74
CA GLY A 37 -21.48 4.14 -18.32
C GLY A 37 -21.49 4.40 -16.81
N ARG A 38 -20.91 3.52 -15.99
CA ARG A 38 -20.77 3.70 -14.55
C ARG A 38 -19.47 4.43 -14.21
N THR A 39 -19.56 5.31 -13.22
CA THR A 39 -18.41 6.04 -12.68
C THR A 39 -18.05 5.48 -11.31
N ILE A 40 -16.86 4.89 -11.19
CA ILE A 40 -16.35 4.32 -9.95
C ILE A 40 -15.24 5.23 -9.41
N VAL A 41 -15.42 5.69 -8.17
CA VAL A 41 -14.42 6.50 -7.47
C VAL A 41 -13.53 5.59 -6.65
N ILE A 42 -12.21 5.72 -6.80
CA ILE A 42 -11.24 5.02 -5.97
C ILE A 42 -10.45 6.04 -5.13
N THR A 43 -10.26 5.74 -3.84
CA THR A 43 -9.69 6.67 -2.85
C THR A 43 -8.22 6.42 -2.57
N ARG A 44 -7.61 5.48 -3.29
CA ARG A 44 -6.22 5.07 -3.13
C ARG A 44 -5.24 6.16 -3.57
N ALA A 45 -4.04 6.19 -2.97
CA ALA A 45 -2.97 7.08 -3.42
C ALA A 45 -2.67 6.86 -4.92
N ARG A 46 -2.42 7.94 -5.65
CA ARG A 46 -2.29 7.92 -7.11
C ARG A 46 -1.25 6.91 -7.61
N ALA A 47 -0.10 6.84 -6.95
CA ALA A 47 0.98 5.90 -7.28
C ALA A 47 0.60 4.41 -7.12
N GLN A 48 -0.50 4.11 -6.42
CA GLN A 48 -0.97 2.75 -6.16
C GLN A 48 -2.33 2.46 -6.82
N ALA A 49 -2.82 3.38 -7.66
CA ALA A 49 -4.16 3.28 -8.25
C ALA A 49 -4.20 2.46 -9.54
N ASP A 50 -3.09 2.37 -10.27
CA ASP A 50 -3.02 1.87 -11.64
C ASP A 50 -3.56 0.45 -11.80
N GLU A 51 -3.23 -0.47 -10.89
CA GLU A 51 -3.75 -1.83 -10.89
C GLU A 51 -5.29 -1.84 -10.77
N PHE A 52 -5.84 -1.08 -9.84
CA PHE A 52 -7.28 -1.05 -9.60
C PHE A 52 -8.03 -0.36 -10.74
N VAL A 53 -7.45 0.69 -11.32
CA VAL A 53 -7.97 1.34 -12.52
C VAL A 53 -8.05 0.31 -13.65
N ALA A 54 -6.95 -0.39 -13.93
CA ALA A 54 -6.90 -1.39 -15.00
C ALA A 54 -7.92 -2.52 -14.79
N GLU A 55 -8.11 -3.00 -13.54
CA GLU A 55 -9.10 -4.03 -13.25
C GLU A 55 -10.54 -3.54 -13.49
N LEU A 56 -10.90 -2.33 -13.06
CA LEU A 56 -12.23 -1.77 -13.28
C LEU A 56 -12.51 -1.44 -14.74
N GLU A 57 -11.50 -0.96 -15.48
CA GLU A 57 -11.61 -0.67 -16.91
C GLU A 57 -11.86 -1.92 -17.77
N LYS A 58 -11.42 -3.11 -17.35
CA LYS A 58 -11.78 -4.39 -18.00
C LYS A 58 -13.30 -4.60 -18.07
N TYR A 59 -14.01 -4.11 -17.07
CA TYR A 59 -15.49 -4.17 -17.01
C TYR A 59 -16.18 -2.95 -17.64
N GLY A 60 -15.44 -2.03 -18.25
CA GLY A 60 -15.97 -0.86 -18.94
C GLY A 60 -16.28 0.34 -18.03
N ALA A 61 -15.75 0.38 -16.81
CA ALA A 61 -15.95 1.48 -15.89
C ALA A 61 -15.25 2.77 -16.34
N ARG A 62 -15.87 3.91 -16.05
CA ARG A 62 -15.17 5.18 -15.94
C ARG A 62 -14.60 5.31 -14.52
N VAL A 63 -13.27 5.30 -14.38
CA VAL A 63 -12.65 5.39 -13.07
C VAL A 63 -12.21 6.82 -12.77
N LEU A 64 -12.56 7.31 -11.58
CA LEU A 64 -12.11 8.59 -11.05
C LEU A 64 -11.21 8.33 -9.84
N VAL A 65 -9.93 8.66 -9.98
CA VAL A 65 -8.98 8.57 -8.87
C VAL A 65 -9.13 9.82 -8.01
N CYS A 66 -9.63 9.65 -6.79
CA CYS A 66 -9.78 10.69 -5.78
C CYS A 66 -8.89 10.34 -4.57
N PRO A 67 -7.57 10.55 -4.68
CA PRO A 67 -6.66 10.17 -3.61
C PRO A 67 -6.96 11.00 -2.36
N THR A 68 -7.18 10.32 -1.24
CA THR A 68 -7.40 10.99 0.05
C THR A 68 -6.09 11.31 0.76
N ILE A 69 -5.00 10.71 0.28
CA ILE A 69 -3.63 10.94 0.73
C ILE A 69 -2.68 10.99 -0.45
N GLU A 70 -1.57 11.65 -0.23
CA GLU A 70 -0.37 11.63 -1.07
C GLU A 70 0.83 11.22 -0.23
N ILE A 71 1.70 10.40 -0.80
CA ILE A 71 2.98 10.04 -0.19
C ILE A 71 4.00 11.06 -0.70
N ALA A 72 4.51 11.85 0.22
CA ALA A 72 5.42 12.96 -0.06
C ALA A 72 6.78 12.75 0.61
N GLU A 73 7.77 13.48 0.12
CA GLU A 73 9.09 13.55 0.74
C GLU A 73 9.00 14.07 2.18
N PRO A 74 9.90 13.66 3.10
CA PRO A 74 9.96 14.20 4.44
C PRO A 74 10.25 15.71 4.40
N GLU A 75 9.98 16.42 5.48
CA GLU A 75 10.31 17.85 5.58
C GLU A 75 11.81 18.11 5.57
N SER A 76 12.58 17.16 6.08
CA SER A 76 14.03 17.14 6.05
C SER A 76 14.52 15.71 5.90
N TYR A 77 15.55 15.54 5.11
CA TYR A 77 16.27 14.27 4.96
C TYR A 77 17.46 14.14 5.94
N GLU A 78 17.77 15.18 6.72
CA GLU A 78 18.98 15.26 7.56
C GLU A 78 19.24 13.98 8.38
N ARG A 79 18.24 13.51 9.14
CA ARG A 79 18.37 12.29 9.93
C ARG A 79 18.50 11.01 9.10
N LEU A 80 17.83 10.96 7.94
CA LEU A 80 17.96 9.83 7.02
C LEU A 80 19.33 9.84 6.35
N ASP A 81 19.86 11.01 6.00
CA ASP A 81 21.16 11.20 5.41
C ASP A 81 22.27 10.79 6.40
N GLU A 82 22.18 11.25 7.66
CA GLU A 82 23.08 10.82 8.73
C GLU A 82 23.07 9.31 8.93
N ALA A 83 21.90 8.68 8.88
CA ALA A 83 21.79 7.23 9.00
C ALA A 83 22.41 6.50 7.79
N ILE A 84 22.24 7.03 6.58
CA ILE A 84 22.85 6.49 5.36
C ILE A 84 24.37 6.64 5.39
N ASP A 85 24.90 7.77 5.86
CA ASP A 85 26.35 7.99 6.00
C ASP A 85 26.98 7.05 7.04
N HIS A 86 26.18 6.55 7.99
CA HIS A 86 26.61 5.65 9.07
C HIS A 86 26.03 4.24 8.96
N LEU A 87 25.69 3.77 7.75
CA LEU A 87 25.07 2.45 7.51
C LEU A 87 25.83 1.30 8.18
N PHE A 88 27.16 1.32 8.17
CA PHE A 88 28.00 0.29 8.82
C PHE A 88 27.88 0.25 10.36
N GLY A 89 27.18 1.20 10.96
CA GLY A 89 26.89 1.21 12.39
C GLY A 89 25.63 0.42 12.77
N TYR A 90 24.88 -0.08 11.80
CA TYR A 90 23.67 -0.88 12.02
C TYR A 90 23.92 -2.35 11.71
N ASP A 91 23.18 -3.22 12.39
CA ASP A 91 23.15 -4.66 12.15
C ASP A 91 21.90 -5.04 11.32
N TRP A 92 20.80 -4.27 11.50
CA TRP A 92 19.53 -4.52 10.86
C TRP A 92 18.88 -3.25 10.31
N ILE A 93 18.20 -3.40 9.15
CA ILE A 93 17.21 -2.42 8.68
C ILE A 93 15.85 -3.08 8.70
N ILE A 94 14.85 -2.40 9.29
CA ILE A 94 13.47 -2.89 9.36
C ILE A 94 12.57 -2.02 8.49
N PHE A 95 12.04 -2.58 7.42
CA PHE A 95 11.06 -1.92 6.56
C PHE A 95 9.63 -2.31 6.94
N THR A 96 8.85 -1.32 7.35
CA THR A 96 7.44 -1.49 7.77
C THR A 96 6.44 -1.11 6.70
N SER A 97 6.88 -0.81 5.47
CA SER A 97 6.03 -0.48 4.32
C SER A 97 6.81 -0.46 3.01
N VAL A 98 6.11 -0.68 1.89
CA VAL A 98 6.64 -0.50 0.53
C VAL A 98 7.17 0.91 0.32
N ASN A 99 6.42 1.94 0.75
CA ASN A 99 6.87 3.33 0.63
C ASN A 99 8.19 3.59 1.39
N GLY A 100 8.36 2.95 2.56
CA GLY A 100 9.63 3.02 3.30
C GLY A 100 10.81 2.48 2.51
N VAL A 101 10.63 1.37 1.79
CA VAL A 101 11.64 0.80 0.88
C VAL A 101 11.94 1.78 -0.26
N GLU A 102 10.93 2.23 -0.99
CA GLU A 102 11.09 3.09 -2.15
C GLU A 102 11.83 4.39 -1.83
N PHE A 103 11.38 5.08 -0.76
CA PHE A 103 11.99 6.36 -0.36
C PHE A 103 13.40 6.19 0.19
N PHE A 104 13.66 5.13 0.96
CA PHE A 104 14.98 4.82 1.47
C PHE A 104 15.96 4.52 0.32
N LEU A 105 15.61 3.62 -0.60
CA LEU A 105 16.48 3.23 -1.71
C LEU A 105 16.73 4.39 -2.67
N ARG A 106 15.72 5.21 -2.94
CA ARG A 106 15.88 6.43 -3.73
C ARG A 106 16.85 7.39 -3.06
N ARG A 107 16.78 7.55 -1.72
CA ARG A 107 17.67 8.43 -0.98
C ARG A 107 19.09 7.87 -0.92
N LEU A 108 19.26 6.56 -0.72
CA LEU A 108 20.53 5.85 -0.80
C LEU A 108 21.26 6.13 -2.13
N GLN A 109 20.55 6.01 -3.24
CA GLN A 109 21.09 6.32 -4.57
C GLN A 109 21.43 7.80 -4.74
N ALA A 110 20.64 8.71 -4.19
CA ALA A 110 20.92 10.14 -4.21
C ALA A 110 22.21 10.51 -3.44
N HIS A 111 22.60 9.70 -2.42
CA HIS A 111 23.89 9.79 -1.76
C HIS A 111 25.05 9.16 -2.55
N GLY A 112 24.80 8.65 -3.77
CA GLY A 112 25.81 8.01 -4.61
C GLY A 112 26.18 6.59 -4.19
N LEU A 113 25.42 6.01 -3.25
CA LEU A 113 25.60 4.62 -2.83
C LEU A 113 24.81 3.68 -3.73
N GLN A 114 25.37 2.49 -3.93
CA GLN A 114 24.69 1.41 -4.63
C GLN A 114 23.95 0.50 -3.64
N ILE A 115 23.04 -0.30 -4.14
CA ILE A 115 22.28 -1.27 -3.33
C ILE A 115 23.21 -2.25 -2.59
N SER A 116 24.35 -2.57 -3.15
CA SER A 116 25.39 -3.39 -2.51
C SER A 116 25.93 -2.81 -1.17
N ALA A 117 25.65 -1.54 -0.87
CA ALA A 117 25.93 -0.99 0.46
C ALA A 117 25.07 -1.64 1.57
N LEU A 118 24.03 -2.37 1.20
CA LEU A 118 23.15 -3.10 2.11
C LEU A 118 23.55 -4.57 2.31
N ASP A 119 24.54 -5.09 1.57
CA ASP A 119 24.89 -6.53 1.55
C ASP A 119 25.39 -7.04 2.93
N ASP A 120 25.98 -6.16 3.74
CA ASP A 120 26.48 -6.50 5.08
C ASP A 120 25.40 -6.33 6.19
N LEU A 121 24.20 -5.84 5.83
CA LEU A 121 23.11 -5.59 6.76
C LEU A 121 22.03 -6.67 6.64
N ARG A 122 21.44 -7.04 7.75
CA ARG A 122 20.24 -7.89 7.74
C ARG A 122 19.00 -7.06 7.50
N ILE A 123 18.11 -7.57 6.68
CA ILE A 123 16.89 -6.87 6.26
C ILE A 123 15.65 -7.60 6.76
N CYS A 124 14.83 -6.88 7.52
CA CYS A 124 13.50 -7.33 7.92
C CYS A 124 12.42 -6.58 7.14
N ALA A 125 11.50 -7.32 6.51
CA ALA A 125 10.29 -6.77 5.88
C ALA A 125 9.07 -7.16 6.71
N ILE A 126 8.14 -6.20 6.94
CA ILE A 126 6.93 -6.45 7.72
C ILE A 126 6.01 -7.53 7.12
N GLY A 127 6.08 -7.75 5.82
CA GLY A 127 5.24 -8.70 5.11
C GLY A 127 5.62 -8.82 3.63
N GLU A 128 4.91 -9.72 2.93
CA GLU A 128 5.21 -10.14 1.56
C GLU A 128 5.33 -8.97 0.56
N ALA A 129 4.38 -8.01 0.58
CA ALA A 129 4.42 -6.88 -0.35
C ALA A 129 5.67 -5.99 -0.16
N THR A 130 6.16 -5.85 1.10
CA THR A 130 7.39 -5.10 1.40
C THR A 130 8.63 -5.90 1.00
N ALA A 131 8.60 -7.22 1.19
CA ALA A 131 9.66 -8.12 0.74
C ALA A 131 9.77 -8.13 -0.78
N GLU A 132 8.66 -8.17 -1.49
CA GLU A 132 8.63 -8.11 -2.96
C GLU A 132 9.23 -6.80 -3.49
N ALA A 133 8.91 -5.66 -2.88
CA ALA A 133 9.51 -4.37 -3.25
C ALA A 133 11.03 -4.36 -3.06
N LEU A 134 11.55 -5.02 -2.01
CA LEU A 134 12.97 -5.20 -1.79
C LEU A 134 13.61 -6.14 -2.83
N HIS A 135 12.94 -7.25 -3.18
CA HIS A 135 13.42 -8.19 -4.19
C HIS A 135 13.48 -7.56 -5.59
N GLN A 136 12.54 -6.68 -5.94
CA GLN A 136 12.59 -5.92 -7.19
C GLN A 136 13.80 -4.98 -7.27
N ALA A 137 14.33 -4.56 -6.12
CA ALA A 137 15.54 -3.75 -6.00
C ALA A 137 16.81 -4.58 -5.71
N PRO A 138 16.88 -5.85 -6.09
CA PRO A 138 17.72 -6.98 -5.70
C PRO A 138 18.32 -6.90 -4.28
N VAL A 139 17.50 -6.57 -3.28
CA VAL A 139 17.87 -6.61 -1.86
C VAL A 139 17.43 -7.94 -1.26
N HIS A 140 18.35 -8.62 -0.56
CA HIS A 140 18.03 -9.85 0.17
C HIS A 140 17.20 -9.52 1.43
N VAL A 141 16.17 -10.34 1.71
CA VAL A 141 15.36 -10.22 2.92
C VAL A 141 15.65 -11.42 3.82
N ASP A 142 16.14 -11.14 5.04
CA ASP A 142 16.51 -12.16 6.02
C ASP A 142 15.33 -12.62 6.87
N LEU A 143 14.34 -11.73 7.10
CA LEU A 143 13.23 -11.99 8.01
C LEU A 143 11.92 -11.37 7.51
N ILE A 144 10.90 -12.22 7.46
CA ILE A 144 9.49 -11.82 7.31
C ILE A 144 8.75 -12.47 8.48
N PRO A 145 8.01 -11.72 9.31
CA PRO A 145 7.26 -12.28 10.43
C PRO A 145 6.03 -13.06 9.95
N ASP A 146 5.54 -14.03 10.76
CA ASP A 146 4.31 -14.75 10.48
C ASP A 146 3.06 -13.85 10.61
N GLU A 147 3.13 -12.82 11.45
CA GLU A 147 2.08 -11.81 11.61
C GLU A 147 2.58 -10.45 11.11
N PHE A 148 1.92 -9.89 10.11
CA PHE A 148 2.32 -8.66 9.40
C PHE A 148 2.00 -7.39 10.20
N LYS A 149 2.52 -7.32 11.41
CA LYS A 149 2.36 -6.20 12.34
C LYS A 149 3.62 -5.98 13.18
N ALA A 150 3.71 -4.85 13.84
CA ALA A 150 4.88 -4.47 14.66
C ALA A 150 5.20 -5.51 15.75
N GLU A 151 4.16 -6.06 16.38
CA GLU A 151 4.26 -7.11 17.40
C GLU A 151 4.85 -8.40 16.82
N GLY A 152 4.45 -8.75 15.58
CA GLY A 152 4.99 -9.91 14.86
C GLY A 152 6.46 -9.74 14.50
N ILE A 153 6.89 -8.55 14.08
CA ILE A 153 8.32 -8.25 13.82
C ILE A 153 9.13 -8.46 15.09
N PHE A 154 8.69 -7.91 16.23
CA PHE A 154 9.40 -8.03 17.49
C PHE A 154 9.56 -9.50 17.89
N ALA A 155 8.46 -10.28 17.88
CA ALA A 155 8.51 -11.71 18.22
C ALA A 155 9.37 -12.54 17.24
N ALA A 156 9.39 -12.18 15.96
CA ALA A 156 10.23 -12.85 14.96
C ALA A 156 11.72 -12.55 15.18
N LEU A 157 12.06 -11.30 15.53
CA LEU A 157 13.44 -10.90 15.86
C LEU A 157 13.93 -11.59 17.12
N GLU A 158 13.13 -11.66 18.21
CA GLU A 158 13.49 -12.40 19.42
C GLU A 158 13.81 -13.86 19.10
N ARG A 159 12.98 -14.51 18.28
CA ARG A 159 13.18 -15.91 17.87
C ARG A 159 14.42 -16.08 17.00
N PHE A 160 14.62 -15.18 16.04
CA PHE A 160 15.74 -15.24 15.09
C PHE A 160 17.10 -15.05 15.80
N LEU A 161 17.17 -14.14 16.79
CA LEU A 161 18.40 -13.81 17.52
C LEU A 161 18.68 -14.76 18.69
N GLY A 162 17.71 -15.63 19.06
CA GLY A 162 17.91 -16.61 20.13
C GLY A 162 17.41 -16.17 21.51
N GLY A 163 16.73 -15.03 21.61
CA GLY A 163 16.11 -14.55 22.83
C GLY A 163 16.11 -13.04 22.96
N ARG A 164 15.32 -12.54 23.92
CA ARG A 164 15.17 -11.10 24.17
C ARG A 164 16.48 -10.41 24.58
N ASP A 165 17.30 -11.10 25.36
CA ASP A 165 18.53 -10.53 25.88
C ASP A 165 19.58 -10.28 24.77
N GLU A 166 19.51 -11.04 23.67
CA GLU A 166 20.40 -10.88 22.51
C GLU A 166 20.10 -9.61 21.71
N LEU A 167 18.88 -9.04 21.84
CA LEU A 167 18.52 -7.77 21.22
C LEU A 167 19.36 -6.60 21.73
N SER A 168 19.86 -6.67 22.98
CA SER A 168 20.64 -5.60 23.60
C SER A 168 21.98 -5.29 22.91
N ALA A 169 22.48 -6.21 22.11
CA ALA A 169 23.73 -6.06 21.37
C ALA A 169 23.50 -5.59 19.91
N VAL A 170 22.27 -5.28 19.52
CA VAL A 170 21.89 -5.05 18.11
C VAL A 170 21.51 -3.59 17.87
N ASN A 171 21.98 -3.04 16.75
CA ASN A 171 21.65 -1.70 16.28
C ASN A 171 20.65 -1.79 15.12
N PHE A 172 19.48 -1.18 15.29
CA PHE A 172 18.42 -1.18 14.30
C PHE A 172 18.24 0.18 13.65
N LEU A 173 18.09 0.18 12.33
CA LEU A 173 17.59 1.33 11.56
C LEU A 173 16.15 1.05 11.11
N ILE A 174 15.24 1.99 11.38
CA ILE A 174 13.83 1.87 11.00
C ILE A 174 13.42 3.08 10.14
N PRO A 175 13.58 3.02 8.81
CA PRO A 175 13.06 4.03 7.90
C PRO A 175 11.54 3.87 7.77
N ARG A 176 10.78 4.90 8.19
CA ARG A 176 9.32 4.84 8.23
C ARG A 176 8.63 6.16 7.91
N ALA A 177 7.30 6.16 7.90
CA ALA A 177 6.50 7.38 7.80
C ALA A 177 6.75 8.32 8.99
N ALA A 178 6.63 9.65 8.76
CA ALA A 178 6.71 10.67 9.79
C ALA A 178 5.72 10.42 10.96
N VAL A 179 4.53 9.91 10.62
CA VAL A 179 3.51 9.52 11.60
C VAL A 179 3.32 8.01 11.51
N ALA A 180 3.71 7.29 12.55
CA ALA A 180 3.56 5.84 12.69
C ALA A 180 3.49 5.47 14.18
N ARG A 181 2.99 4.24 14.48
CA ARG A 181 2.93 3.73 15.86
C ARG A 181 4.33 3.47 16.40
N ASP A 182 4.58 3.86 17.65
CA ASP A 182 5.88 3.73 18.30
C ASP A 182 6.09 2.39 19.03
N TYR A 183 5.22 1.40 18.80
CA TYR A 183 5.32 0.12 19.50
C TYR A 183 6.65 -0.57 19.23
N LEU A 184 7.03 -0.76 17.96
CA LEU A 184 8.23 -1.51 17.61
C LEU A 184 9.52 -0.85 18.10
N PRO A 185 9.76 0.46 17.88
CA PRO A 185 10.93 1.12 18.44
C PRO A 185 11.02 0.96 19.95
N LYS A 186 9.93 1.25 20.68
CA LYS A 186 9.90 1.12 22.14
C LYS A 186 10.16 -0.29 22.63
N ALA A 187 9.55 -1.30 22.00
CA ALA A 187 9.75 -2.69 22.40
C ALA A 187 11.20 -3.14 22.22
N LEU A 188 11.89 -2.68 21.16
CA LEU A 188 13.31 -2.95 20.92
C LEU A 188 14.20 -2.20 21.93
N GLU A 189 13.92 -0.91 22.19
CA GLU A 189 14.62 -0.10 23.20
C GLU A 189 14.44 -0.68 24.60
N ASP A 190 13.24 -1.13 24.97
CA ASP A 190 12.92 -1.79 26.25
C ASP A 190 13.65 -3.15 26.39
N ALA A 191 14.04 -3.76 25.26
CA ALA A 191 14.91 -4.95 25.24
C ALA A 191 16.40 -4.59 25.25
N GLY A 192 16.76 -3.31 25.34
CA GLY A 192 18.13 -2.83 25.41
C GLY A 192 18.81 -2.57 24.07
N ALA A 193 18.09 -2.72 22.94
CA ALA A 193 18.62 -2.46 21.61
C ALA A 193 18.85 -0.96 21.38
N ARG A 194 19.80 -0.63 20.51
CA ARG A 194 19.90 0.72 19.92
C ARG A 194 18.98 0.80 18.71
N VAL A 195 18.11 1.81 18.66
CA VAL A 195 17.14 1.99 17.58
C VAL A 195 17.21 3.40 17.04
N ASP A 196 17.57 3.54 15.78
CA ASP A 196 17.48 4.80 15.06
C ASP A 196 16.24 4.78 14.16
N VAL A 197 15.24 5.61 14.51
CA VAL A 197 14.04 5.82 13.73
C VAL A 197 14.23 7.05 12.86
N VAL A 198 14.11 6.87 11.55
CA VAL A 198 14.29 7.96 10.59
C VAL A 198 13.05 8.12 9.70
N THR A 199 12.69 9.37 9.44
CA THR A 199 11.56 9.67 8.56
C THR A 199 12.01 9.52 7.10
N ALA A 200 11.50 8.51 6.41
CA ALA A 200 11.77 8.29 5.01
C ALA A 200 10.75 9.00 4.12
N TYR A 201 9.49 9.11 4.56
CA TYR A 201 8.39 9.76 3.84
C TYR A 201 7.34 10.30 4.80
N ARG A 202 6.42 11.08 4.29
CA ARG A 202 5.22 11.50 5.01
C ARG A 202 3.96 11.27 4.20
N THR A 203 2.87 11.06 4.91
CA THR A 203 1.54 11.00 4.32
C THR A 203 0.91 12.36 4.50
N VAL A 204 0.53 13.02 3.41
CA VAL A 204 -0.06 14.36 3.40
C VAL A 204 -1.42 14.33 2.70
N GLN A 205 -2.22 15.38 2.91
CA GLN A 205 -3.38 15.61 2.06
C GLN A 205 -2.89 16.06 0.68
N PRO A 206 -3.49 15.57 -0.43
CA PRO A 206 -3.08 15.96 -1.76
C PRO A 206 -3.21 17.48 -1.98
N GLU A 207 -2.16 18.09 -2.50
CA GLU A 207 -2.21 19.50 -2.85
C GLU A 207 -3.20 19.74 -3.99
N GLY A 208 -4.02 20.80 -3.85
CA GLY A 208 -4.99 21.20 -4.88
C GLY A 208 -6.27 20.35 -4.94
N LEU A 209 -6.51 19.47 -3.96
CA LEU A 209 -7.79 18.77 -3.86
C LEU A 209 -8.88 19.77 -3.44
N ASP A 210 -9.69 20.19 -4.42
CA ASP A 210 -10.83 21.08 -4.18
C ASP A 210 -11.97 20.28 -3.53
N ARG A 211 -12.15 20.47 -2.22
CA ARG A 211 -13.22 19.83 -1.43
C ARG A 211 -14.60 20.06 -2.03
N GLY A 212 -14.88 21.27 -2.51
CA GLY A 212 -16.15 21.60 -3.12
C GLY A 212 -16.40 20.82 -4.41
N ARG A 213 -15.37 20.64 -5.22
CA ARG A 213 -15.45 19.86 -6.46
C ARG A 213 -15.62 18.37 -6.19
N VAL A 214 -14.89 17.83 -5.20
CA VAL A 214 -15.02 16.43 -4.78
C VAL A 214 -16.42 16.19 -4.21
N SER A 215 -16.92 17.06 -3.33
CA SER A 215 -18.27 16.98 -2.79
C SER A 215 -19.33 17.04 -3.87
N ALA A 216 -19.24 18.00 -4.79
CA ALA A 216 -20.19 18.13 -5.90
C ALA A 216 -20.17 16.90 -6.84
N MET A 217 -19.01 16.30 -7.05
CA MET A 217 -18.87 15.06 -7.82
C MET A 217 -19.52 13.87 -7.10
N LEU A 218 -19.32 13.73 -5.80
CA LEU A 218 -19.87 12.64 -5.01
C LEU A 218 -21.40 12.81 -4.81
N ALA A 219 -21.85 13.98 -4.36
CA ALA A 219 -23.25 14.25 -4.04
C ALA A 219 -24.14 14.48 -5.26
N GLY A 220 -23.60 14.87 -6.40
CA GLY A 220 -24.33 15.28 -7.59
C GLY A 220 -24.70 14.16 -8.57
N GLY A 221 -24.61 12.87 -8.18
CA GLY A 221 -24.78 11.75 -9.11
C GLY A 221 -23.62 11.58 -10.09
N GLY A 222 -22.48 12.18 -9.82
CA GLY A 222 -21.25 12.05 -10.61
C GLY A 222 -20.45 10.77 -10.32
N ALA A 223 -20.86 10.00 -9.30
CA ALA A 223 -20.30 8.72 -8.93
C ALA A 223 -21.42 7.70 -8.68
N ASP A 224 -21.29 6.51 -9.25
CA ASP A 224 -22.18 5.38 -8.99
C ASP A 224 -21.70 4.54 -7.80
N CYS A 225 -20.37 4.46 -7.59
CA CYS A 225 -19.76 3.72 -6.52
C CYS A 225 -18.48 4.41 -6.04
N ILE A 226 -18.19 4.26 -4.75
CA ILE A 226 -16.88 4.59 -4.15
C ILE A 226 -16.27 3.34 -3.54
N ALA A 227 -14.99 3.09 -3.85
CA ALA A 227 -14.28 1.91 -3.38
C ALA A 227 -13.16 2.27 -2.39
N PHE A 228 -13.23 1.62 -1.23
CA PHE A 228 -12.28 1.75 -0.14
C PHE A 228 -11.43 0.48 -0.01
N THR A 229 -10.13 0.62 -0.18
CA THR A 229 -9.16 -0.50 -0.09
C THR A 229 -8.45 -0.55 1.27
N SER A 230 -8.78 0.35 2.18
CA SER A 230 -8.29 0.33 3.56
C SER A 230 -9.10 1.26 4.46
N SER A 231 -9.09 1.00 5.77
CA SER A 231 -9.69 1.87 6.78
C SER A 231 -9.12 3.30 6.78
N SER A 232 -7.85 3.46 6.44
CA SER A 232 -7.21 4.78 6.38
C SER A 232 -7.81 5.67 5.30
N THR A 233 -8.22 5.11 4.16
CA THR A 233 -8.84 5.90 3.08
C THR A 233 -10.19 6.47 3.48
N ILE A 234 -10.97 5.76 4.30
CA ILE A 234 -12.23 6.24 4.87
C ILE A 234 -11.97 7.39 5.86
N ARG A 235 -11.05 7.17 6.82
CA ARG A 235 -10.69 8.19 7.81
C ARG A 235 -10.17 9.46 7.16
N ASN A 236 -9.34 9.32 6.14
CA ASN A 236 -8.78 10.45 5.39
C ASN A 236 -9.85 11.19 4.59
N LEU A 237 -10.84 10.47 4.02
CA LEU A 237 -11.98 11.10 3.37
C LEU A 237 -12.83 11.89 4.38
N ALA A 238 -13.10 11.32 5.54
CA ALA A 238 -13.82 11.98 6.63
C ALA A 238 -13.08 13.24 7.10
N GLN A 239 -11.76 13.15 7.28
CA GLN A 239 -10.91 14.29 7.63
C GLN A 239 -10.89 15.36 6.52
N LEU A 240 -10.90 14.95 5.24
CA LEU A 240 -10.97 15.88 4.11
C LEU A 240 -12.24 16.75 4.19
N PHE A 241 -13.36 16.17 4.59
CA PHE A 241 -14.64 16.86 4.71
C PHE A 241 -14.94 17.42 6.10
N ASP A 242 -14.05 17.19 7.06
CA ASP A 242 -14.22 17.58 8.47
C ASP A 242 -15.54 17.06 9.07
N THR A 243 -15.83 15.79 8.83
CA THR A 243 -17.08 15.14 9.27
C THR A 243 -16.83 13.72 9.76
N ASN A 244 -17.68 13.27 10.68
CA ASN A 244 -17.77 11.87 11.09
C ASN A 244 -18.98 11.13 10.44
N GLU A 245 -19.76 11.83 9.63
CA GLU A 245 -20.97 11.32 8.98
C GLU A 245 -20.81 11.43 7.46
N LEU A 246 -20.14 10.43 6.87
CA LEU A 246 -19.91 10.42 5.42
C LEU A 246 -21.14 10.08 4.60
N ASN A 247 -22.20 9.51 5.20
CA ASN A 247 -23.45 9.17 4.54
C ASN A 247 -24.15 10.41 3.94
N GLU A 248 -23.97 11.60 4.53
CA GLU A 248 -24.54 12.84 3.97
C GLU A 248 -23.87 13.22 2.65
N ILE A 249 -22.56 12.95 2.52
CA ILE A 249 -21.77 13.27 1.33
C ILE A 249 -21.91 12.20 0.25
N LEU A 250 -22.03 10.94 0.66
CA LEU A 250 -22.08 9.76 -0.22
C LEU A 250 -23.52 9.25 -0.44
N HIS A 251 -24.51 10.09 -0.21
CA HIS A 251 -25.91 9.70 -0.40
C HIS A 251 -26.18 9.27 -1.85
N GLY A 252 -26.67 8.04 -2.02
CA GLY A 252 -26.97 7.47 -3.33
C GLY A 252 -25.77 6.88 -4.08
N VAL A 253 -24.58 6.89 -3.48
CA VAL A 253 -23.37 6.24 -3.99
C VAL A 253 -23.22 4.87 -3.34
N ALA A 254 -23.01 3.82 -4.12
CA ALA A 254 -22.74 2.48 -3.59
C ALA A 254 -21.37 2.44 -2.89
N ILE A 255 -21.30 1.81 -1.73
CA ILE A 255 -20.08 1.70 -0.91
C ILE A 255 -19.45 0.33 -1.08
N ALA A 256 -18.26 0.29 -1.66
CA ALA A 256 -17.46 -0.93 -1.83
C ALA A 256 -16.28 -0.94 -0.86
N CYS A 257 -16.17 -2.01 -0.05
CA CYS A 257 -15.06 -2.20 0.90
C CYS A 257 -14.31 -3.48 0.57
N ILE A 258 -12.97 -3.43 0.59
CA ILE A 258 -12.12 -4.58 0.24
C ILE A 258 -12.26 -5.74 1.23
N GLY A 259 -12.62 -5.49 2.49
CA GLY A 259 -12.73 -6.53 3.53
C GLY A 259 -13.33 -5.99 4.82
N ASP A 260 -13.51 -6.91 5.80
CA ASP A 260 -14.25 -6.71 7.05
C ASP A 260 -13.78 -5.51 7.87
N ILE A 261 -12.47 -5.33 8.03
CA ILE A 261 -11.90 -4.22 8.81
C ILE A 261 -12.23 -2.87 8.17
N THR A 262 -12.24 -2.82 6.83
CA THR A 262 -12.61 -1.62 6.08
C THR A 262 -14.11 -1.36 6.19
N ALA A 263 -14.94 -2.40 6.07
CA ALA A 263 -16.40 -2.31 6.21
C ALA A 263 -16.80 -1.89 7.63
N GLN A 264 -16.14 -2.42 8.66
CA GLN A 264 -16.35 -1.99 10.04
C GLN A 264 -16.01 -0.50 10.23
N THR A 265 -14.90 -0.04 9.66
CA THR A 265 -14.54 1.39 9.69
C THR A 265 -15.56 2.22 8.92
N ALA A 266 -16.09 1.75 7.78
CA ALA A 266 -17.15 2.45 7.05
C ALA A 266 -18.38 2.67 7.92
N ALA A 267 -18.78 1.66 8.69
CA ALA A 267 -19.90 1.75 9.63
C ALA A 267 -19.67 2.78 10.75
N GLU A 268 -18.43 2.94 11.24
CA GLU A 268 -18.06 3.97 12.23
C GLU A 268 -18.30 5.40 11.71
N TYR A 269 -18.29 5.59 10.38
CA TYR A 269 -18.54 6.86 9.68
C TYR A 269 -19.91 6.95 9.03
N GLY A 270 -20.87 6.13 9.49
CA GLY A 270 -22.28 6.16 9.03
C GLY A 270 -22.53 5.53 7.67
N LEU A 271 -21.57 4.79 7.09
CA LEU A 271 -21.70 4.15 5.80
C LEU A 271 -22.15 2.69 5.93
N LEU A 272 -23.10 2.27 5.10
CA LEU A 272 -23.43 0.86 4.92
C LEU A 272 -22.65 0.33 3.72
N THR A 273 -21.92 -0.75 3.93
CA THR A 273 -21.21 -1.44 2.84
C THR A 273 -22.19 -2.20 1.97
N ASP A 274 -22.29 -1.84 0.70
CA ASP A 274 -23.14 -2.50 -0.31
C ASP A 274 -22.41 -3.65 -0.99
N ILE A 275 -21.06 -3.54 -1.13
CA ILE A 275 -20.24 -4.43 -1.94
C ILE A 275 -19.00 -4.83 -1.11
N GLN A 276 -18.80 -6.14 -0.99
CA GLN A 276 -17.60 -6.70 -0.37
C GLN A 276 -17.25 -8.02 -1.06
N PRO A 277 -15.99 -8.23 -1.50
CA PRO A 277 -15.57 -9.48 -2.11
C PRO A 277 -15.36 -10.56 -1.05
N GLU A 278 -15.36 -11.82 -1.47
CA GLU A 278 -15.01 -12.96 -0.62
C GLU A 278 -13.48 -13.03 -0.36
N GLU A 279 -12.67 -12.65 -1.37
CA GLU A 279 -11.22 -12.52 -1.26
C GLU A 279 -10.82 -11.05 -1.20
N PHE A 280 -9.96 -10.70 -0.26
CA PHE A 280 -9.57 -9.30 0.01
C PHE A 280 -8.47 -8.80 -0.93
N THR A 281 -8.70 -8.96 -2.23
CA THR A 281 -7.79 -8.58 -3.31
C THR A 281 -8.40 -7.51 -4.23
N ILE A 282 -7.57 -6.78 -4.95
CA ILE A 282 -8.01 -5.75 -5.90
C ILE A 282 -8.83 -6.36 -7.05
N PRO A 283 -8.40 -7.47 -7.69
CA PRO A 283 -9.19 -8.10 -8.74
C PRO A 283 -10.56 -8.60 -8.24
N ALA A 284 -10.61 -9.20 -7.03
CA ALA A 284 -11.87 -9.67 -6.45
C ALA A 284 -12.82 -8.52 -6.12
N LEU A 285 -12.31 -7.37 -5.63
CA LEU A 285 -13.12 -6.18 -5.39
C LEU A 285 -13.69 -5.61 -6.70
N ALA A 286 -12.87 -5.53 -7.76
CA ALA A 286 -13.33 -5.08 -9.07
C ALA A 286 -14.43 -5.99 -9.65
N CYS A 287 -14.28 -7.32 -9.51
CA CYS A 287 -15.27 -8.31 -9.90
C CYS A 287 -16.58 -8.13 -9.11
N ALA A 288 -16.52 -8.01 -7.79
CA ALA A 288 -17.69 -7.82 -6.93
C ALA A 288 -18.46 -6.51 -7.26
N ILE A 289 -17.74 -5.44 -7.62
CA ILE A 289 -18.36 -4.20 -8.09
C ILE A 289 -19.09 -4.44 -9.43
N ALA A 290 -18.48 -5.17 -10.37
CA ALA A 290 -19.09 -5.48 -11.65
C ALA A 290 -20.34 -6.36 -11.48
N GLU A 291 -20.30 -7.40 -10.65
CA GLU A 291 -21.44 -8.27 -10.34
C GLU A 291 -22.62 -7.49 -9.71
N TYR A 292 -22.34 -6.59 -8.78
CA TYR A 292 -23.36 -5.76 -8.14
C TYR A 292 -24.13 -4.89 -9.16
N PHE A 293 -23.43 -4.29 -10.12
CA PHE A 293 -24.07 -3.46 -11.13
C PHE A 293 -24.71 -4.28 -12.27
N ALA A 294 -24.22 -5.48 -12.55
CA ALA A 294 -24.86 -6.40 -13.51
C ALA A 294 -26.21 -6.93 -13.00
N ALA A 295 -26.40 -6.99 -11.67
CA ALA A 295 -27.63 -7.46 -11.03
C ALA A 295 -28.71 -6.36 -10.87
N LYS A 296 -28.39 -5.09 -11.17
CA LYS A 296 -29.28 -3.92 -11.08
C LYS A 296 -29.75 -3.46 -12.45
#